data_211b305d3d209c4bd40f2a3abeaa07be
#
_entry.id   211b305d3d209c4bd40f2a3abeaa07be
#
_cell.length_a   1.000
_cell.length_b   1.000
_cell.length_c   1.000
_cell.angle_alpha   90.00
_cell.angle_beta   90.00
_cell.angle_gamma   90.00
#
_symmetry.space_group_name_H-M   'P 1'
#
loop_
_entity.id
_entity.type
_entity.pdbx_description
1 polymer ?
#
loop_
_entity_poly.entity_id
_entity_poly.type
_entity_poly.pdbx_seq_one_letter_code
_entity_poly.pdbx_strand_id
1 'polypeptide(L)'
;MRFLRIIVSIALVTNLFFMHDVFAQSNINSIQIIKPIVRVSAPGQSMSSAYFQIQNKGSSADKLVGVTFSRAKEVQLHEMKMDMDRMMMRQINAIEIPANGSVELKPGGYHLMIMGLDNPIKEGEQLKMTLQFEKAGKIDVTFSSESMSNMHRH
;
A
#
# COMPACT_ATOMS: atom_id res chain seq x y z
N MET A 1 43.39 -62.78 -40.13
CA MET A 1 41.97 -62.42 -40.05
C MET A 1 41.69 -61.84 -38.66
N ARG A 2 41.70 -60.50 -38.52
CA ARG A 2 41.47 -59.86 -37.24
C ARG A 2 40.33 -58.87 -37.44
N PHE A 3 39.18 -59.18 -36.83
CA PHE A 3 38.02 -58.34 -36.83
C PHE A 3 38.21 -57.16 -35.84
N LEU A 4 38.31 -55.95 -36.34
CA LEU A 4 38.39 -54.72 -35.58
C LEU A 4 36.94 -54.28 -35.24
N ARG A 5 36.54 -54.43 -34.00
CA ARG A 5 35.24 -53.93 -33.47
C ARG A 5 35.42 -52.46 -33.15
N ILE A 6 34.78 -51.59 -33.95
CA ILE A 6 34.65 -50.17 -33.66
C ILE A 6 33.42 -50.02 -32.74
N ILE A 7 33.66 -49.64 -31.51
CA ILE A 7 32.62 -49.26 -30.54
C ILE A 7 32.39 -47.75 -30.73
N VAL A 8 31.30 -47.41 -31.36
CA VAL A 8 30.86 -46.02 -31.43
C VAL A 8 30.09 -45.72 -30.11
N SER A 9 30.75 -44.98 -29.22
CA SER A 9 30.11 -44.44 -28.00
C SER A 9 29.33 -43.21 -28.36
N ILE A 10 27.99 -43.32 -28.39
CA ILE A 10 27.09 -42.19 -28.51
C ILE A 10 27.00 -41.55 -27.11
N ALA A 11 27.69 -40.43 -26.94
CA ALA A 11 27.50 -39.57 -25.76
C ALA A 11 26.20 -38.81 -25.88
N LEU A 12 25.18 -39.27 -25.18
CA LEU A 12 23.90 -38.55 -25.04
C LEU A 12 24.08 -37.37 -24.08
N VAL A 13 24.30 -36.20 -24.65
CA VAL A 13 24.34 -34.95 -23.87
C VAL A 13 22.90 -34.57 -23.50
N THR A 14 22.47 -34.97 -22.32
CA THR A 14 21.21 -34.48 -21.72
C THR A 14 21.42 -33.06 -21.24
N ASN A 15 20.95 -32.11 -22.05
CA ASN A 15 20.87 -30.69 -21.68
C ASN A 15 19.74 -30.54 -20.67
N LEU A 16 20.05 -30.58 -19.37
CA LEU A 16 19.11 -30.20 -18.32
C LEU A 16 18.95 -28.67 -18.39
N PHE A 17 17.86 -28.24 -19.01
CA PHE A 17 17.37 -26.88 -18.84
C PHE A 17 16.97 -26.72 -17.38
N PHE A 18 17.83 -26.17 -16.54
CA PHE A 18 17.45 -25.59 -15.26
C PHE A 18 16.58 -24.37 -15.56
N MET A 19 15.26 -24.55 -15.57
CA MET A 19 14.32 -23.45 -15.41
C MET A 19 14.60 -22.84 -14.02
N HIS A 20 15.33 -21.76 -14.02
CA HIS A 20 15.42 -20.90 -12.84
C HIS A 20 14.08 -20.21 -12.73
N ASP A 21 13.18 -20.73 -11.89
CA ASP A 21 12.05 -19.97 -11.38
C ASP A 21 12.64 -18.76 -10.65
N VAL A 22 12.69 -17.65 -11.35
CA VAL A 22 12.95 -16.34 -10.74
C VAL A 22 11.72 -16.04 -9.88
N PHE A 23 11.72 -16.58 -8.65
CA PHE A 23 10.81 -16.09 -7.63
C PHE A 23 11.06 -14.58 -7.53
N ALA A 24 10.14 -13.81 -8.08
CA ALA A 24 10.06 -12.39 -7.81
C ALA A 24 9.90 -12.24 -6.29
N GLN A 25 11.00 -11.99 -5.61
CA GLN A 25 11.04 -11.74 -4.18
C GLN A 25 10.22 -10.49 -3.96
N SER A 26 8.97 -10.66 -3.52
CA SER A 26 8.09 -9.57 -3.18
C SER A 26 8.79 -8.76 -2.07
N ASN A 27 9.19 -7.53 -2.40
CA ASN A 27 9.85 -6.60 -1.48
C ASN A 27 8.85 -6.06 -0.45
N ILE A 28 8.28 -6.94 0.38
CA ILE A 28 7.34 -6.59 1.46
C ILE A 28 7.96 -5.56 2.41
N ASN A 29 9.31 -5.53 2.50
CA ASN A 29 10.03 -4.60 3.35
C ASN A 29 10.36 -3.23 2.69
N SER A 30 9.98 -3.01 1.44
CA SER A 30 10.29 -1.76 0.73
C SER A 30 9.33 -0.62 1.06
N ILE A 31 8.09 -0.93 1.46
CA ILE A 31 7.09 0.07 1.82
C ILE A 31 7.11 0.29 3.34
N GLN A 32 7.29 1.54 3.74
CA GLN A 32 7.18 1.98 5.12
C GLN A 32 6.04 2.97 5.27
N ILE A 33 5.23 2.80 6.34
CA ILE A 33 4.17 3.72 6.71
C ILE A 33 4.64 4.54 7.92
N ILE A 34 4.59 5.85 7.79
CA ILE A 34 5.12 6.79 8.77
C ILE A 34 3.97 7.64 9.28
N LYS A 35 3.88 7.77 10.62
CA LYS A 35 2.87 8.56 11.35
C LYS A 35 1.43 8.28 10.88
N PRO A 36 0.95 7.03 10.97
CA PRO A 36 -0.43 6.71 10.60
C PRO A 36 -1.41 7.24 11.64
N ILE A 37 -2.23 8.20 11.23
CA ILE A 37 -3.17 8.93 12.09
C ILE A 37 -4.58 8.84 11.49
N VAL A 38 -5.58 8.62 12.34
CA VAL A 38 -7.01 8.78 12.01
C VAL A 38 -7.57 9.95 12.80
N ARG A 39 -8.35 10.77 12.15
CA ARG A 39 -9.05 11.88 12.80
C ARG A 39 -10.15 11.36 13.73
N VAL A 40 -10.23 11.92 14.94
CA VAL A 40 -11.37 11.70 15.86
C VAL A 40 -12.67 12.13 15.18
N SER A 41 -13.73 11.32 15.29
CA SER A 41 -15.06 11.65 14.78
C SER A 41 -15.83 12.45 15.79
N ALA A 42 -16.63 13.43 15.32
CA ALA A 42 -17.60 14.07 16.20
C ALA A 42 -18.72 13.06 16.59
N PRO A 43 -19.35 13.24 17.75
CA PRO A 43 -20.47 12.43 18.15
C PRO A 43 -21.57 12.40 17.07
N GLY A 44 -22.06 11.21 16.73
CA GLY A 44 -23.09 11.02 15.70
C GLY A 44 -22.57 11.07 14.25
N GLN A 45 -21.28 11.30 14.01
CA GLN A 45 -20.70 11.20 12.67
C GLN A 45 -20.25 9.77 12.37
N SER A 46 -20.66 9.26 11.22
CA SER A 46 -20.27 7.96 10.69
C SER A 46 -19.11 8.03 9.69
N MET A 47 -18.39 9.15 9.65
CA MET A 47 -17.27 9.40 8.74
C MET A 47 -16.04 9.93 9.46
N SER A 48 -14.87 9.60 8.93
CA SER A 48 -13.59 10.14 9.36
C SER A 48 -12.59 10.17 8.22
N SER A 49 -11.39 10.68 8.48
CA SER A 49 -10.30 10.70 7.52
C SER A 49 -9.03 10.16 8.16
N ALA A 50 -8.16 9.56 7.34
CA ALA A 50 -6.85 9.11 7.81
C ALA A 50 -5.73 9.69 6.94
N TYR A 51 -4.58 9.89 7.59
CA TYR A 51 -3.40 10.55 7.05
C TYR A 51 -2.14 9.79 7.46
N PHE A 52 -1.17 9.73 6.58
CA PHE A 52 0.13 9.08 6.81
C PHE A 52 1.07 9.38 5.65
N GLN A 53 2.34 9.09 5.84
CA GLN A 53 3.31 9.10 4.75
C GLN A 53 3.62 7.66 4.33
N ILE A 54 3.71 7.43 3.04
CA ILE A 54 4.18 6.18 2.45
C ILE A 54 5.58 6.43 1.91
N GLN A 55 6.56 5.69 2.39
CA GLN A 55 7.91 5.70 1.85
C GLN A 55 8.17 4.39 1.12
N ASN A 56 8.57 4.48 -0.14
CA ASN A 56 8.99 3.35 -0.95
C ASN A 56 10.53 3.35 -1.06
N LYS A 57 11.18 2.41 -0.40
CA LYS A 57 12.64 2.19 -0.47
C LYS A 57 13.04 1.22 -1.59
N GLY A 58 12.07 0.70 -2.32
CA GLY A 58 12.30 -0.21 -3.43
C GLY A 58 12.70 0.53 -4.71
N SER A 59 13.37 -0.17 -5.61
CA SER A 59 13.80 0.33 -6.91
C SER A 59 12.68 0.40 -7.96
N SER A 60 11.47 -0.05 -7.63
CA SER A 60 10.29 -0.02 -8.51
C SER A 60 9.19 0.82 -7.88
N ALA A 61 8.50 1.61 -8.69
CA ALA A 61 7.29 2.30 -8.25
C ALA A 61 6.18 1.30 -7.87
N ASP A 62 5.33 1.67 -6.91
CA ASP A 62 4.16 0.92 -6.49
C ASP A 62 2.93 1.82 -6.45
N LYS A 63 1.75 1.27 -6.13
CA LYS A 63 0.51 2.03 -5.97
C LYS A 63 -0.26 1.53 -4.75
N LEU A 64 -0.78 2.46 -3.96
CA LEU A 64 -1.83 2.16 -3.00
C LEU A 64 -3.16 2.09 -3.78
N VAL A 65 -3.80 0.93 -3.80
CA VAL A 65 -5.01 0.66 -4.60
C VAL A 65 -6.25 0.42 -3.76
N GLY A 66 -6.11 0.28 -2.45
CA GLY A 66 -7.26 0.07 -1.57
C GLY A 66 -6.89 0.03 -0.10
N VAL A 67 -7.89 0.15 0.74
CA VAL A 67 -7.79 0.02 2.20
C VAL A 67 -9.02 -0.67 2.73
N THR A 68 -8.85 -1.56 3.71
CA THR A 68 -9.94 -2.17 4.44
C THR A 68 -9.86 -1.85 5.93
N PHE A 69 -11.02 -1.58 6.54
CA PHE A 69 -11.16 -1.31 7.96
C PHE A 69 -12.42 -2.01 8.47
N SER A 70 -12.27 -2.88 9.47
CA SER A 70 -13.38 -3.71 9.96
C SER A 70 -14.52 -2.93 10.63
N ARG A 71 -14.27 -1.70 11.07
CA ARG A 71 -15.27 -0.82 11.72
C ARG A 71 -15.95 0.14 10.75
N ALA A 72 -15.65 0.07 9.45
CA ALA A 72 -16.24 0.93 8.43
C ALA A 72 -16.84 0.11 7.30
N LYS A 73 -17.89 0.61 6.67
CA LYS A 73 -18.49 -0.03 5.49
C LYS A 73 -17.57 0.11 4.29
N GLU A 74 -16.86 1.22 4.18
CA GLU A 74 -16.02 1.53 3.04
C GLU A 74 -14.89 2.49 3.44
N VAL A 75 -13.72 2.32 2.81
CA VAL A 75 -12.62 3.29 2.86
C VAL A 75 -12.22 3.63 1.43
N GLN A 76 -12.30 4.90 1.08
CA GLN A 76 -11.99 5.41 -0.26
C GLN A 76 -10.69 6.20 -0.26
N LEU A 77 -9.96 6.15 -1.38
CA LEU A 77 -8.83 7.04 -1.65
C LEU A 77 -9.37 8.33 -2.26
N HIS A 78 -9.01 9.47 -1.67
CA HIS A 78 -9.45 10.78 -2.12
C HIS A 78 -8.27 11.70 -2.41
N GLU A 79 -8.47 12.60 -3.35
CA GLU A 79 -7.56 13.70 -3.67
C GLU A 79 -8.31 15.01 -3.54
N MET A 80 -7.70 16.00 -2.87
CA MET A 80 -8.12 17.38 -2.94
C MET A 80 -7.27 18.13 -3.96
N LYS A 81 -7.90 18.74 -4.95
CA LYS A 81 -7.24 19.48 -6.00
C LYS A 81 -7.93 20.82 -6.22
N MET A 82 -7.13 21.85 -6.49
CA MET A 82 -7.65 23.14 -6.93
C MET A 82 -8.16 23.01 -8.36
N ASP A 83 -9.42 23.37 -8.58
CA ASP A 83 -10.03 23.47 -9.89
C ASP A 83 -10.67 24.86 -10.03
N MET A 84 -10.12 25.66 -10.93
CA MET A 84 -10.43 27.08 -11.11
C MET A 84 -10.43 27.83 -9.77
N ASP A 85 -10.38 28.21 -8.92
CA ASP A 85 -10.45 28.87 -7.61
C ASP A 85 -11.24 28.08 -6.54
N ARG A 86 -11.55 26.79 -6.78
CA ARG A 86 -12.26 25.96 -5.81
C ARG A 86 -11.47 24.70 -5.47
N MET A 87 -11.42 24.39 -4.17
CA MET A 87 -10.92 23.10 -3.71
C MET A 87 -11.99 22.04 -3.97
N MET A 88 -11.67 21.11 -4.88
CA MET A 88 -12.53 19.98 -5.22
C MET A 88 -11.97 18.70 -4.64
N MET A 89 -12.81 17.94 -3.94
CA MET A 89 -12.49 16.60 -3.45
C MET A 89 -13.06 15.58 -4.42
N ARG A 90 -12.24 14.62 -4.82
CA ARG A 90 -12.67 13.53 -5.69
C ARG A 90 -12.10 12.19 -5.22
N GLN A 91 -12.87 11.15 -5.45
CA GLN A 91 -12.38 9.78 -5.31
C GLN A 91 -11.42 9.45 -6.46
N ILE A 92 -10.36 8.72 -6.11
CA ILE A 92 -9.37 8.19 -7.06
C ILE A 92 -9.20 6.69 -6.85
N ASN A 93 -8.75 5.99 -7.89
CA ASN A 93 -8.60 4.52 -7.84
C ASN A 93 -7.25 4.08 -7.28
N ALA A 94 -6.24 4.94 -7.32
CA ALA A 94 -4.91 4.63 -6.83
C ALA A 94 -4.11 5.88 -6.50
N ILE A 95 -3.14 5.74 -5.58
CA ILE A 95 -2.11 6.74 -5.29
C ILE A 95 -0.77 6.15 -5.72
N GLU A 96 -0.09 6.78 -6.67
CA GLU A 96 1.21 6.35 -7.16
C GLU A 96 2.32 6.70 -6.17
N ILE A 97 3.23 5.76 -5.94
CA ILE A 97 4.35 5.88 -5.01
C ILE A 97 5.63 5.63 -5.81
N PRO A 98 6.44 6.67 -6.08
CA PRO A 98 7.63 6.52 -6.91
C PRO A 98 8.67 5.59 -6.26
N ALA A 99 9.50 4.97 -7.09
CA ALA A 99 10.66 4.22 -6.62
C ALA A 99 11.61 5.13 -5.84
N ASN A 100 12.15 4.64 -4.73
CA ASN A 100 13.03 5.40 -3.84
C ASN A 100 12.46 6.76 -3.42
N GLY A 101 11.12 6.86 -3.34
CA GLY A 101 10.42 8.11 -3.06
C GLY A 101 9.37 7.97 -1.97
N SER A 102 8.62 9.02 -1.78
CA SER A 102 7.53 9.05 -0.79
C SER A 102 6.34 9.85 -1.29
N VAL A 103 5.16 9.51 -0.75
CA VAL A 103 3.92 10.25 -0.93
C VAL A 103 3.30 10.50 0.43
N GLU A 104 2.82 11.70 0.64
CA GLU A 104 2.18 12.11 1.88
C GLU A 104 0.68 12.27 1.69
N LEU A 105 -0.10 11.56 2.52
CA LEU A 105 -1.52 11.78 2.67
C LEU A 105 -1.70 12.76 3.83
N LYS A 106 -2.30 13.93 3.54
CA LYS A 106 -2.46 15.03 4.48
C LYS A 106 -3.73 15.85 4.21
N PRO A 107 -4.19 16.65 5.18
CA PRO A 107 -5.29 17.57 4.95
C PRO A 107 -5.00 18.49 3.76
N GLY A 108 -5.98 18.64 2.85
CA GLY A 108 -5.83 19.43 1.63
C GLY A 108 -5.10 18.75 0.48
N GLY A 109 -4.72 17.49 0.63
CA GLY A 109 -4.09 16.66 -0.40
C GLY A 109 -4.75 15.29 -0.52
N TYR A 110 -3.92 14.26 -0.75
CA TYR A 110 -4.39 12.88 -0.67
C TYR A 110 -4.82 12.54 0.75
N HIS A 111 -5.88 11.74 0.89
CA HIS A 111 -6.32 11.22 2.19
C HIS A 111 -7.19 9.97 2.02
N LEU A 112 -7.34 9.22 3.11
CA LEU A 112 -8.36 8.18 3.18
C LEU A 112 -9.65 8.80 3.69
N MET A 113 -10.76 8.50 3.03
CA MET A 113 -12.10 8.80 3.51
C MET A 113 -12.73 7.53 4.05
N ILE A 114 -12.95 7.50 5.36
CA ILE A 114 -13.55 6.37 6.08
C ILE A 114 -15.05 6.63 6.20
N MET A 115 -15.89 5.72 5.71
CA MET A 115 -17.35 5.91 5.63
C MET A 115 -18.11 4.75 6.26
N GLY A 116 -19.26 5.09 6.84
CA GLY A 116 -20.14 4.10 7.47
C GLY A 116 -19.50 3.45 8.69
N LEU A 117 -18.87 4.27 9.55
CA LEU A 117 -18.37 3.82 10.85
C LEU A 117 -19.51 3.28 11.72
N ASP A 118 -19.30 2.10 12.30
CA ASP A 118 -20.25 1.51 13.24
C ASP A 118 -20.36 2.31 14.54
N ASN A 119 -19.24 2.89 14.99
CA ASN A 119 -19.15 3.76 16.16
C ASN A 119 -18.16 4.89 15.88
N PRO A 120 -18.37 6.09 16.47
CA PRO A 120 -17.43 7.18 16.40
C PRO A 120 -16.03 6.79 16.90
N ILE A 121 -15.00 7.30 16.25
CA ILE A 121 -13.60 7.12 16.67
C ILE A 121 -13.30 8.12 17.79
N LYS A 122 -12.84 7.61 18.93
CA LYS A 122 -12.45 8.40 20.11
C LYS A 122 -10.95 8.67 20.07
N GLU A 123 -10.52 9.70 20.78
CA GLU A 123 -9.10 10.04 20.92
C GLU A 123 -8.33 8.93 21.64
N GLY A 124 -7.09 8.66 21.17
CA GLY A 124 -6.20 7.66 21.76
C GLY A 124 -6.49 6.21 21.36
N GLU A 125 -7.48 5.94 20.50
CA GLU A 125 -7.72 4.59 20.00
C GLU A 125 -6.60 4.13 19.06
N GLN A 126 -6.28 2.82 19.12
CA GLN A 126 -5.41 2.14 18.17
C GLN A 126 -6.27 1.35 17.19
N LEU A 127 -6.21 1.70 15.92
CA LEU A 127 -7.10 1.22 14.86
C LEU A 127 -6.31 0.45 13.82
N LYS A 128 -6.59 -0.85 13.67
CA LYS A 128 -5.92 -1.68 12.69
C LYS A 128 -6.63 -1.58 11.34
N MET A 129 -5.91 -1.19 10.30
CA MET A 129 -6.36 -1.18 8.90
C MET A 129 -5.39 -1.97 8.04
N THR A 130 -5.89 -2.53 6.94
CA THR A 130 -5.08 -3.22 5.95
C THR A 130 -4.99 -2.36 4.70
N LEU A 131 -3.78 -1.89 4.38
CA LEU A 131 -3.46 -1.18 3.15
C LEU A 131 -3.17 -2.19 2.05
N GLN A 132 -3.73 -2.00 0.86
CA GLN A 132 -3.49 -2.87 -0.30
C GLN A 132 -2.68 -2.14 -1.35
N PHE A 133 -1.51 -2.66 -1.63
CA PHE A 133 -0.59 -2.17 -2.66
C PHE A 133 -0.65 -3.08 -3.90
N GLU A 134 -0.39 -2.51 -5.08
CA GLU A 134 -0.40 -3.25 -6.34
C GLU A 134 0.71 -4.32 -6.38
N LYS A 135 1.92 -3.99 -5.91
CA LYS A 135 3.09 -4.88 -5.93
C LYS A 135 3.44 -5.44 -4.55
N ALA A 136 3.50 -4.59 -3.54
CA ALA A 136 3.84 -5.01 -2.17
C ALA A 136 2.74 -5.83 -1.50
N GLY A 137 1.51 -5.87 -2.06
CA GLY A 137 0.40 -6.64 -1.52
C GLY A 137 -0.25 -5.98 -0.31
N LYS A 138 -0.70 -6.79 0.64
CA LYS A 138 -1.43 -6.33 1.83
C LYS A 138 -0.48 -6.07 3.00
N ILE A 139 -0.60 -4.90 3.61
CA ILE A 139 0.19 -4.49 4.77
C ILE A 139 -0.77 -4.04 5.87
N ASP A 140 -0.72 -4.69 7.02
CA ASP A 140 -1.48 -4.30 8.21
C ASP A 140 -0.77 -3.17 8.93
N VAL A 141 -1.51 -2.10 9.22
CA VAL A 141 -0.99 -0.89 9.86
C VAL A 141 -1.89 -0.52 11.03
N THR A 142 -1.28 -0.17 12.17
CA THR A 142 -1.98 0.37 13.32
C THR A 142 -1.92 1.89 13.28
N PHE A 143 -3.08 2.53 13.22
CA PHE A 143 -3.26 3.97 13.22
C PHE A 143 -3.59 4.44 14.64
N SER A 144 -3.01 5.56 15.08
CA SER A 144 -3.46 6.27 16.28
C SER A 144 -4.56 7.27 15.94
N SER A 145 -5.55 7.42 16.81
CA SER A 145 -6.58 8.43 16.62
C SER A 145 -6.22 9.73 17.34
N GLU A 146 -6.30 10.85 16.62
CA GLU A 146 -5.94 12.16 17.12
C GLU A 146 -6.98 13.23 16.76
N SER A 147 -7.10 14.24 17.65
CA SER A 147 -7.89 15.42 17.36
C SER A 147 -7.19 16.35 16.36
N MET A 148 -7.96 17.17 15.62
CA MET A 148 -7.38 18.12 14.65
C MET A 148 -6.39 19.10 15.27
N SER A 149 -6.58 19.46 16.54
CA SER A 149 -5.68 20.38 17.26
C SER A 149 -4.29 19.79 17.47
N ASN A 150 -4.18 18.47 17.58
CA ASN A 150 -2.91 17.77 17.78
C ASN A 150 -2.19 17.50 16.44
N MET A 151 -2.93 17.30 15.35
CA MET A 151 -2.37 17.08 14.01
C MET A 151 -1.54 18.26 13.46
N HIS A 152 -1.79 19.48 13.94
CA HIS A 152 -1.04 20.68 13.51
C HIS A 152 0.23 20.96 14.32
N ARG A 153 0.54 20.15 15.33
CA ARG A 153 1.69 20.36 16.24
C ARG A 153 2.93 19.52 15.91
N HIS A 154 2.88 18.72 14.84
CA HIS A 154 3.96 17.78 14.48
C HIS A 154 4.59 18.10 13.12
#